data_9427265d48be8a99984e805b9cf91f4b
#
_entry.id   9427265d48be8a99984e805b9cf91f4b
#
_cell.length_a   1.000
_cell.length_b   1.000
_cell.length_c   1.000
_cell.angle_alpha   90.00
_cell.angle_beta   90.00
_cell.angle_gamma   90.00
#
_symmetry.space_group_name_H-M   'P 1'
#
loop_
_entity.id
_entity.type
_entity.pdbx_description
1 polymer ?
#
loop_
_entity_poly.entity_id
_entity_poly.type
_entity_poly.pdbx_seq_one_letter_code
_entity_poly.pdbx_strand_id
1 'polypeptide(L)'
;VGGRPVPADRWPVGRGPVVLAAGAVLWLPGRPKRSGRLGRPRLAVIHRPKYDDWSLPKGKLDPGESVVEAALREVREETGFSCVLGAELPTQHYLAQGRPKEVRYWAAVPTEGAFRPNREVDLLEWLPAGKARARLTHERDRRLVDALLALLGAKPVRVRGRES
;
A
#
# COMPACT_ATOMS: atom_id res chain seq x y z
N VAL A 1 -9.49 10.42 -10.51
CA VAL A 1 -8.71 11.60 -10.88
C VAL A 1 -7.27 11.29 -10.51
N GLY A 2 -6.50 10.83 -11.51
CA GLY A 2 -5.10 10.50 -11.34
C GLY A 2 -4.33 11.71 -10.83
N GLY A 3 -3.70 11.57 -9.66
CA GLY A 3 -2.77 12.57 -9.18
C GLY A 3 -1.71 12.79 -10.25
N ARG A 4 -1.51 14.02 -10.68
CA ARG A 4 -0.45 14.37 -11.64
C ARG A 4 0.89 13.89 -11.06
N PRO A 5 1.74 13.27 -11.86
CA PRO A 5 3.08 12.95 -11.41
C PRO A 5 3.75 14.22 -10.89
N VAL A 6 4.43 14.10 -9.75
CA VAL A 6 5.24 15.20 -9.24
C VAL A 6 6.31 15.51 -10.28
N PRO A 7 6.41 16.75 -10.75
CA PRO A 7 7.45 17.11 -11.70
C PRO A 7 8.85 16.73 -11.18
N ALA A 8 9.72 16.32 -12.07
CA ALA A 8 11.07 15.84 -11.71
C ALA A 8 11.88 16.89 -10.90
N ASP A 9 11.59 18.17 -11.07
CA ASP A 9 12.18 19.27 -10.32
C ASP A 9 11.72 19.38 -8.85
N ARG A 10 10.65 18.68 -8.49
CA ARG A 10 10.12 18.57 -7.11
C ARG A 10 10.49 17.27 -6.41
N TRP A 11 11.23 16.42 -7.06
CA TRP A 11 11.72 15.21 -6.43
C TRP A 11 12.80 15.55 -5.40
N PRO A 12 12.87 14.78 -4.30
CA PRO A 12 13.99 14.94 -3.39
C PRO A 12 15.29 14.72 -4.14
N VAL A 13 16.25 15.58 -3.91
CA VAL A 13 17.58 15.52 -4.57
C VAL A 13 18.23 14.21 -4.17
N GLY A 14 18.39 13.32 -5.14
CA GLY A 14 19.03 12.01 -4.96
C GLY A 14 20.08 11.77 -6.03
N ARG A 15 20.97 10.81 -5.76
CA ARG A 15 21.99 10.39 -6.72
C ARG A 15 21.53 9.17 -7.48
N GLY A 16 21.82 9.16 -8.78
CA GLY A 16 21.57 8.01 -9.66
C GLY A 16 20.19 8.01 -10.30
N PRO A 17 19.91 7.00 -11.15
CA PRO A 17 18.65 6.86 -11.84
C PRO A 17 17.50 6.56 -10.87
N VAL A 18 16.27 6.91 -11.28
CA VAL A 18 15.06 6.63 -10.52
C VAL A 18 14.83 5.13 -10.43
N VAL A 19 14.60 4.65 -9.21
CA VAL A 19 14.20 3.26 -8.97
C VAL A 19 12.68 3.17 -9.08
N LEU A 20 12.19 2.36 -10.03
CA LEU A 20 10.76 2.13 -10.20
C LEU A 20 10.32 0.91 -9.39
N ALA A 21 9.21 1.07 -8.70
CA ALA A 21 8.56 0.00 -7.94
C ALA A 21 7.04 0.08 -8.10
N ALA A 22 6.37 -1.00 -7.82
CA ALA A 22 4.92 -1.08 -7.87
C ALA A 22 4.38 -2.01 -6.78
N GLY A 23 3.16 -1.74 -6.36
CA GLY A 23 2.48 -2.53 -5.36
C GLY A 23 0.98 -2.26 -5.33
N ALA A 24 0.34 -2.77 -4.32
CA ALA A 24 -1.10 -2.61 -4.15
C ALA A 24 -1.51 -2.49 -2.69
N VAL A 25 -2.62 -1.82 -2.47
CA VAL A 25 -3.34 -1.87 -1.20
C VAL A 25 -4.45 -2.91 -1.34
N LEU A 26 -4.23 -4.09 -0.78
CA LEU A 26 -5.24 -5.15 -0.74
C LEU A 26 -6.31 -4.80 0.28
N TRP A 27 -7.57 -4.88 -0.13
CA TRP A 27 -8.67 -4.59 0.76
C TRP A 27 -9.82 -5.57 0.59
N LEU A 28 -10.60 -5.70 1.65
CA LEU A 28 -11.82 -6.47 1.72
C LEU A 28 -12.92 -5.60 2.34
N PRO A 29 -14.20 -5.85 1.99
CA PRO A 29 -15.31 -5.19 2.66
C PRO A 29 -15.23 -5.38 4.18
N GLY A 30 -15.69 -4.40 4.93
CA GLY A 30 -15.79 -4.50 6.38
C GLY A 30 -16.78 -5.57 6.81
N ARG A 31 -16.63 -6.06 8.03
CA ARG A 31 -17.56 -7.05 8.60
C ARG A 31 -18.90 -6.39 8.91
N PRO A 32 -20.04 -7.11 8.73
CA PRO A 32 -21.33 -6.60 9.12
C PRO A 32 -21.39 -6.29 10.63
N LYS A 33 -21.97 -5.15 10.97
CA LYS A 33 -22.31 -4.78 12.34
C LYS A 33 -23.71 -5.26 12.69
N ARG A 34 -24.04 -5.28 13.99
CA ARG A 34 -25.42 -5.62 14.47
C ARG A 34 -26.49 -4.74 13.83
N SER A 35 -26.16 -3.49 13.48
CA SER A 35 -27.06 -2.57 12.77
C SER A 35 -27.35 -2.93 11.31
N GLY A 36 -26.72 -3.98 10.76
CA GLY A 36 -26.75 -4.33 9.34
C GLY A 36 -25.82 -3.49 8.46
N ARG A 37 -25.17 -2.45 9.01
CA ARG A 37 -24.17 -1.66 8.29
C ARG A 37 -22.85 -2.43 8.22
N LEU A 38 -22.11 -2.29 7.12
CA LEU A 38 -20.75 -2.78 7.02
C LEU A 38 -19.82 -1.91 7.85
N GLY A 39 -18.86 -2.56 8.51
CA GLY A 39 -17.75 -1.88 9.14
C GLY A 39 -16.82 -1.23 8.12
N ARG A 40 -15.72 -0.66 8.58
CA ARG A 40 -14.68 -0.11 7.70
C ARG A 40 -14.05 -1.22 6.88
N PRO A 41 -13.58 -0.91 5.65
CA PRO A 41 -12.78 -1.84 4.87
C PRO A 41 -11.60 -2.36 5.69
N ARG A 42 -11.24 -3.62 5.46
CA ARG A 42 -10.05 -4.24 6.05
C ARG A 42 -8.92 -4.22 5.04
N LEU A 43 -7.75 -3.90 5.47
CA LEU A 43 -6.54 -3.82 4.64
C LEU A 43 -5.52 -4.85 5.09
N ALA A 44 -4.78 -5.41 4.13
CA ALA A 44 -3.64 -6.25 4.41
C ALA A 44 -2.41 -5.40 4.66
N VAL A 45 -1.82 -5.52 5.84
CA VAL A 45 -0.53 -4.93 6.18
C VAL A 45 0.48 -6.03 6.45
N ILE A 46 1.71 -5.83 6.04
CA ILE A 46 2.79 -6.81 6.14
C ILE A 46 3.90 -6.32 7.04
N HIS A 47 4.48 -7.23 7.80
CA HIS A 47 5.68 -6.97 8.58
C HIS A 47 6.90 -7.49 7.82
N ARG A 48 7.94 -6.66 7.70
CA ARG A 48 9.19 -6.98 7.02
C ARG A 48 10.31 -7.09 8.06
N PRO A 49 10.79 -8.30 8.40
CA PRO A 49 11.79 -8.47 9.47
C PRO A 49 13.09 -7.76 9.19
N LYS A 50 13.54 -7.68 7.93
CA LYS A 50 14.78 -6.98 7.56
C LYS A 50 14.80 -5.52 7.99
N TYR A 51 13.64 -4.85 7.94
CA TYR A 51 13.50 -3.43 8.25
C TYR A 51 12.80 -3.20 9.59
N ASP A 52 12.27 -4.26 10.19
CA ASP A 52 11.40 -4.21 11.37
C ASP A 52 10.31 -3.13 11.22
N ASP A 53 9.61 -3.16 10.10
CA ASP A 53 8.56 -2.21 9.78
C ASP A 53 7.27 -2.91 9.30
N TRP A 54 6.18 -2.16 9.36
CA TRP A 54 4.90 -2.52 8.78
C TRP A 54 4.67 -1.70 7.52
N SER A 55 4.33 -2.37 6.45
CA SER A 55 4.26 -1.80 5.12
C SER A 55 3.10 -2.38 4.32
N LEU A 56 2.95 -1.88 3.10
CA LEU A 56 2.07 -2.41 2.07
C LEU A 56 2.90 -3.21 1.07
N PRO A 57 2.34 -4.26 0.43
CA PRO A 57 3.09 -5.08 -0.51
C PRO A 57 3.53 -4.28 -1.73
N LYS A 58 4.80 -4.30 -2.02
CA LYS A 58 5.44 -3.60 -3.14
C LYS A 58 6.84 -4.13 -3.40
N GLY A 59 7.36 -3.88 -4.58
CA GLY A 59 8.75 -4.15 -4.89
C GLY A 59 9.18 -3.55 -6.22
N LYS A 60 10.46 -3.67 -6.49
CA LYS A 60 11.09 -3.13 -7.71
C LYS A 60 10.62 -3.89 -8.94
N LEU A 61 10.55 -3.19 -10.08
CA LEU A 61 10.32 -3.82 -11.37
C LEU A 61 11.50 -4.71 -11.73
N ASP A 62 11.20 -5.90 -12.26
CA ASP A 62 12.20 -6.73 -12.94
C ASP A 62 12.46 -6.16 -14.35
N PRO A 63 13.64 -6.46 -14.95
CA PRO A 63 13.94 -6.02 -16.32
C PRO A 63 12.85 -6.42 -17.29
N GLY A 64 12.35 -5.46 -18.09
CA GLY A 64 11.30 -5.68 -19.07
C GLY A 64 9.88 -5.82 -18.54
N GLU A 65 9.70 -5.73 -17.23
CA GLU A 65 8.39 -5.84 -16.55
C GLU A 65 7.66 -4.49 -16.58
N SER A 66 6.35 -4.52 -16.84
CA SER A 66 5.51 -3.34 -16.66
C SER A 66 5.21 -3.09 -15.19
N VAL A 67 4.78 -1.87 -14.86
CA VAL A 67 4.38 -1.54 -13.48
C VAL A 67 3.20 -2.40 -12.99
N VAL A 68 2.24 -2.69 -13.86
CA VAL A 68 1.09 -3.57 -13.55
C VAL A 68 1.55 -5.00 -13.27
N GLU A 69 2.40 -5.55 -14.13
CA GLU A 69 2.97 -6.88 -13.93
C GLU A 69 3.75 -6.97 -12.61
N ALA A 70 4.57 -5.95 -12.32
CA ALA A 70 5.32 -5.87 -11.07
C ALA A 70 4.40 -5.81 -9.85
N ALA A 71 3.34 -5.01 -9.88
CA ALA A 71 2.38 -4.93 -8.78
C ALA A 71 1.73 -6.29 -8.50
N LEU A 72 1.27 -6.99 -9.53
CA LEU A 72 0.65 -8.31 -9.40
C LEU A 72 1.63 -9.35 -8.86
N ARG A 73 2.87 -9.34 -9.36
CA ARG A 73 3.92 -10.26 -8.93
C ARG A 73 4.32 -10.02 -7.48
N GLU A 74 4.57 -8.79 -7.10
CA GLU A 74 4.97 -8.43 -5.73
C GLU A 74 3.88 -8.74 -4.70
N VAL A 75 2.62 -8.48 -5.03
CA VAL A 75 1.50 -8.87 -4.17
C VAL A 75 1.51 -10.38 -3.94
N ARG A 76 1.69 -11.17 -4.98
CA ARG A 76 1.74 -12.64 -4.87
C ARG A 76 2.95 -13.11 -4.07
N GLU A 77 4.13 -12.58 -4.33
CA GLU A 77 5.36 -12.96 -3.63
C GLU A 77 5.31 -12.62 -2.14
N GLU A 78 4.86 -11.42 -1.80
CA GLU A 78 4.85 -10.95 -0.41
C GLU A 78 3.64 -11.40 0.40
N THR A 79 2.49 -11.57 -0.22
CA THR A 79 1.23 -11.87 0.49
C THR A 79 0.67 -13.26 0.21
N GLY A 80 1.11 -13.93 -0.84
CA GLY A 80 0.54 -15.21 -1.29
C GLY A 80 -0.79 -15.10 -2.03
N PHE A 81 -1.30 -13.89 -2.23
CA PHE A 81 -2.58 -13.67 -2.89
C PHE A 81 -2.42 -13.27 -4.35
N SER A 82 -3.25 -13.86 -5.22
CA SER A 82 -3.60 -13.28 -6.49
C SER A 82 -4.63 -12.17 -6.27
N CYS A 83 -4.64 -11.16 -7.11
CA CYS A 83 -5.56 -10.03 -6.95
C CYS A 83 -5.99 -9.43 -8.28
N VAL A 84 -7.05 -8.67 -8.25
CA VAL A 84 -7.50 -7.80 -9.35
C VAL A 84 -7.21 -6.36 -8.97
N LEU A 85 -6.44 -5.67 -9.81
CA LEU A 85 -6.15 -4.25 -9.62
C LEU A 85 -7.38 -3.42 -10.00
N GLY A 86 -7.74 -2.49 -9.11
CA GLY A 86 -8.78 -1.50 -9.32
C GLY A 86 -8.18 -0.14 -9.67
N ALA A 87 -8.69 0.91 -9.05
CA ALA A 87 -8.24 2.28 -9.30
C ALA A 87 -6.79 2.50 -8.86
N GLU A 88 -6.05 3.29 -9.64
CA GLU A 88 -4.71 3.73 -9.27
C GLU A 88 -4.77 4.72 -8.12
N LEU A 89 -3.89 4.52 -7.15
CA LEU A 89 -3.72 5.39 -5.99
C LEU A 89 -2.60 6.40 -6.26
N PRO A 90 -2.44 7.42 -5.40
CA PRO A 90 -1.35 8.39 -5.57
C PRO A 90 0.03 7.72 -5.57
N THR A 91 0.87 8.13 -6.52
CA THR A 91 2.25 7.67 -6.63
C THR A 91 3.10 8.25 -5.49
N GLN A 92 3.94 7.42 -4.89
CA GLN A 92 4.90 7.87 -3.89
C GLN A 92 6.24 8.23 -4.54
N HIS A 93 6.86 9.30 -4.06
CA HIS A 93 8.20 9.71 -4.44
C HIS A 93 9.02 9.98 -3.18
N TYR A 94 10.12 9.26 -3.02
CA TYR A 94 11.02 9.44 -1.87
C TYR A 94 12.43 8.95 -2.18
N LEU A 95 13.36 9.25 -1.28
CA LEU A 95 14.72 8.72 -1.35
C LEU A 95 14.79 7.37 -0.61
N ALA A 96 15.31 6.37 -1.30
CA ALA A 96 15.65 5.08 -0.71
C ALA A 96 17.15 4.85 -0.87
N GLN A 97 17.88 4.81 0.22
CA GLN A 97 19.35 4.68 0.22
C GLN A 97 20.04 5.72 -0.67
N GLY A 98 19.59 6.98 -0.59
CA GLY A 98 20.11 8.09 -1.37
C GLY A 98 19.70 8.13 -2.85
N ARG A 99 18.88 7.20 -3.31
CA ARG A 99 18.38 7.14 -4.69
C ARG A 99 16.91 7.55 -4.77
N PRO A 100 16.52 8.34 -5.79
CA PRO A 100 15.12 8.65 -6.00
C PRO A 100 14.34 7.39 -6.35
N LYS A 101 13.22 7.18 -5.66
CA LYS A 101 12.35 6.02 -5.84
C LYS A 101 10.92 6.48 -6.12
N GLU A 102 10.34 5.92 -7.16
CA GLU A 102 8.93 6.09 -7.52
C GLU A 102 8.20 4.77 -7.29
N VAL A 103 7.14 4.80 -6.50
CA VAL A 103 6.30 3.63 -6.25
C VAL A 103 4.87 3.90 -6.68
N ARG A 104 4.39 3.12 -7.64
CA ARG A 104 3.01 3.18 -8.09
C ARG A 104 2.17 2.12 -7.40
N TYR A 105 0.98 2.54 -6.94
CA TYR A 105 0.06 1.68 -6.21
C TYR A 105 -1.32 1.66 -6.82
N TRP A 106 -1.98 0.53 -6.68
CA TRP A 106 -3.40 0.34 -7.01
C TRP A 106 -4.16 -0.14 -5.79
N ALA A 107 -5.43 0.21 -5.71
CA ALA A 107 -6.37 -0.52 -4.87
C ALA A 107 -6.57 -1.89 -5.51
N ALA A 108 -6.58 -2.95 -4.71
CA ALA A 108 -6.73 -4.30 -5.24
C ALA A 108 -7.58 -5.18 -4.33
N VAL A 109 -8.31 -6.10 -4.94
CA VAL A 109 -9.13 -7.09 -4.24
C VAL A 109 -8.51 -8.47 -4.41
N PRO A 110 -8.26 -9.22 -3.33
CA PRO A 110 -7.72 -10.57 -3.44
C PRO A 110 -8.74 -11.50 -4.08
N THR A 111 -8.28 -12.42 -4.92
CA THR A 111 -9.13 -13.40 -5.61
C THR A 111 -8.92 -14.80 -5.10
N GLU A 112 -7.70 -15.23 -4.89
CA GLU A 112 -7.35 -16.55 -4.38
C GLU A 112 -5.98 -16.54 -3.73
N GLY A 113 -5.66 -17.60 -3.03
CA GLY A 113 -4.39 -17.76 -2.34
C GLY A 113 -4.52 -17.68 -0.83
N ALA A 114 -3.39 -17.78 -0.17
CA ALA A 114 -3.27 -17.65 1.28
C ALA A 114 -1.87 -17.17 1.64
N PHE A 115 -1.77 -16.42 2.73
CA PHE A 115 -0.48 -15.96 3.22
C PHE A 115 0.33 -17.12 3.79
N ARG A 116 1.61 -17.13 3.43
CA ARG A 116 2.63 -17.98 4.05
C ARG A 116 3.86 -17.12 4.36
N PRO A 117 4.42 -17.21 5.59
CA PRO A 117 5.66 -16.53 5.91
C PRO A 117 6.75 -16.87 4.89
N ASN A 118 7.52 -15.86 4.51
CA ASN A 118 8.59 -15.97 3.52
C ASN A 118 9.79 -15.11 3.95
N ARG A 119 10.84 -15.07 3.12
CA ARG A 119 12.07 -14.32 3.46
C ARG A 119 11.84 -12.82 3.65
N GLU A 120 10.91 -12.24 2.93
CA GLU A 120 10.67 -10.81 2.94
C GLU A 120 9.59 -10.40 3.94
N VAL A 121 8.62 -11.29 4.19
CA VAL A 121 7.45 -11.01 5.01
C VAL A 121 7.19 -12.18 5.97
N ASP A 122 7.26 -11.90 7.25
CA ASP A 122 7.01 -12.89 8.31
C ASP A 122 5.56 -12.88 8.82
N LEU A 123 4.89 -11.73 8.75
CA LEU A 123 3.52 -11.56 9.25
C LEU A 123 2.68 -10.79 8.24
N LEU A 124 1.41 -11.17 8.12
CA LEU A 124 0.39 -10.43 7.41
C LEU A 124 -0.84 -10.33 8.32
N GLU A 125 -1.36 -9.14 8.49
CA GLU A 125 -2.58 -8.91 9.24
C GLU A 125 -3.63 -8.19 8.39
N TRP A 126 -4.86 -8.67 8.45
CA TRP A 126 -6.03 -7.99 7.91
C TRP A 126 -6.63 -7.11 9.00
N LEU A 127 -6.46 -5.80 8.88
CA LEU A 127 -6.89 -4.84 9.89
C LEU A 127 -7.96 -3.89 9.35
N PRO A 128 -8.94 -3.50 10.18
CA PRO A 128 -9.80 -2.38 9.84
C PRO A 128 -8.96 -1.15 9.47
N ALA A 129 -9.41 -0.36 8.51
CA ALA A 129 -8.62 0.72 7.92
C ALA A 129 -7.97 1.66 8.93
N GLY A 130 -8.66 2.03 10.02
CA GLY A 130 -8.09 2.87 11.06
C GLY A 130 -6.93 2.22 11.82
N LYS A 131 -7.05 0.92 12.11
CA LYS A 131 -5.98 0.14 12.75
C LYS A 131 -4.82 -0.12 11.80
N ALA A 132 -5.10 -0.40 10.52
CA ALA A 132 -4.08 -0.54 9.49
C ALA A 132 -3.25 0.75 9.36
N ARG A 133 -3.93 1.90 9.29
CA ARG A 133 -3.28 3.21 9.26
C ARG A 133 -2.36 3.44 10.45
N ALA A 134 -2.81 3.13 11.65
CA ALA A 134 -2.03 3.27 12.88
C ALA A 134 -0.83 2.30 12.92
N ARG A 135 -0.98 1.09 12.37
CA ARG A 135 0.07 0.07 12.33
C ARG A 135 1.19 0.42 11.35
N LEU A 136 0.88 1.01 10.20
CA LEU A 136 1.85 1.33 9.17
C LEU A 136 2.95 2.25 9.71
N THR A 137 4.19 1.90 9.44
CA THR A 137 5.37 2.60 9.96
C THR A 137 5.57 3.96 9.31
N HIS A 138 5.33 4.06 8.00
CA HIS A 138 5.64 5.24 7.21
C HIS A 138 4.42 6.09 6.92
N GLU A 139 4.54 7.41 7.10
CA GLU A 139 3.47 8.37 6.81
C GLU A 139 3.00 8.31 5.35
N ARG A 140 3.91 8.11 4.42
CA ARG A 140 3.58 7.97 3.00
C ARG A 140 2.60 6.80 2.73
N ASP A 141 2.71 5.71 3.49
CA ASP A 141 1.81 4.56 3.37
C ASP A 141 0.46 4.84 4.02
N ARG A 142 0.43 5.60 5.11
CA ARG A 142 -0.81 6.05 5.75
C ARG A 142 -1.66 6.90 4.82
N ARG A 143 -1.02 7.74 4.00
CA ARG A 143 -1.71 8.55 2.97
C ARG A 143 -2.38 7.68 1.92
N LEU A 144 -1.84 6.51 1.60
CA LEU A 144 -2.48 5.56 0.69
C LEU A 144 -3.76 4.98 1.30
N VAL A 145 -3.79 4.72 2.60
CA VAL A 145 -5.00 4.32 3.30
C VAL A 145 -6.07 5.40 3.19
N ASP A 146 -5.70 6.65 3.41
CA ASP A 146 -6.62 7.79 3.29
C ASP A 146 -7.18 7.90 1.86
N ALA A 147 -6.33 7.74 0.85
CA ALA A 147 -6.72 7.77 -0.55
C ALA A 147 -7.68 6.62 -0.91
N LEU A 148 -7.41 5.41 -0.43
CA LEU A 148 -8.30 4.27 -0.61
C LEU A 148 -9.68 4.52 -0.01
N LEU A 149 -9.73 5.02 1.22
CA LEU A 149 -10.99 5.34 1.89
C LEU A 149 -11.79 6.41 1.14
N ALA A 150 -11.13 7.42 0.61
CA ALA A 150 -11.77 8.44 -0.23
C ALA A 150 -12.37 7.82 -1.51
N LEU A 151 -11.66 6.90 -2.17
CA LEU A 151 -12.16 6.16 -3.32
C LEU A 151 -13.39 5.33 -3.01
N LEU A 152 -13.42 4.67 -1.86
CA LEU A 152 -14.52 3.80 -1.45
C LEU A 152 -15.69 4.59 -0.85
N GLY A 153 -15.62 5.94 -0.80
CA GLY A 153 -16.64 6.78 -0.19
C GLY A 153 -16.77 6.60 1.33
N ALA A 154 -15.76 6.01 1.97
CA ALA A 154 -15.75 5.83 3.41
C ALA A 154 -15.42 7.14 4.13
N LYS A 155 -15.97 7.34 5.36
CA LYS A 155 -15.65 8.50 6.17
C LYS A 155 -14.16 8.49 6.52
N PRO A 156 -13.47 9.65 6.45
CA PRO A 156 -12.07 9.74 6.82
C PRO A 156 -11.85 9.34 8.28
N VAL A 157 -10.70 8.75 8.56
CA VAL A 157 -10.25 8.46 9.92
C VAL A 157 -10.02 9.79 10.63
N ARG A 158 -10.80 10.07 11.68
CA ARG A 158 -10.50 11.22 12.53
C ARG A 158 -9.21 10.93 13.30
N VAL A 159 -8.17 11.66 12.97
CA VAL A 159 -6.99 11.74 13.83
C VAL A 159 -7.45 12.55 15.05
N ARG A 160 -7.51 11.93 16.23
CA ARG A 160 -7.66 12.70 17.47
C ARG A 160 -6.42 13.59 17.56
N GLY A 161 -6.59 14.88 17.34
CA GLY A 161 -5.57 15.86 17.66
C GLY A 161 -5.23 15.71 19.16
N ARG A 162 -3.97 15.58 19.48
CA ARG A 162 -3.51 15.89 20.83
C ARG A 162 -3.79 17.39 21.00
N GLU A 163 -4.82 17.68 21.76
CA GLU A 163 -4.92 19.03 22.34
C GLU A 163 -3.76 19.16 23.32
N SER A 164 -2.87 20.09 23.04
CA SER A 164 -1.81 20.56 23.94
C SER A 164 -2.42 21.46 25.01
#